data_526bc2cf4be376a08ba8abe84385121d
#
_entry.id   526bc2cf4be376a08ba8abe84385121d
#
_cell.length_a   1.000
_cell.length_b   1.000
_cell.length_c   1.000
_cell.angle_alpha   90.00
_cell.angle_beta   90.00
_cell.angle_gamma   90.00
#
_symmetry.space_group_name_H-M   'P 1'
#
loop_
_entity.id
_entity.type
_entity.pdbx_description
1 polymer ?
#
loop_
_entity_poly.entity_id
_entity_poly.type
_entity_poly.pdbx_seq_one_letter_code
_entity_poly.pdbx_strand_id
1 'polypeptide(L)'
;MRAFLWFMGLFVAGFAVMALLAWPAYEWLSPHLDVKFHRLANRIGQLSLLIGIVLLARRLALADRRSLGYGLPRSAFLRELAIGLALGVATMLPIALLMFGFDLRTLREGITLDGALFAKLAAGGLMTGLAVAFIEETFLRGAMHTAIARESGHRLAIALTALLYSAVHFVGRHRIPVEEL
;
A
#
# COMPACT_ATOMS: atom_id res chain seq x y z
N MET A 1 -1.64 12.84 -20.38
CA MET A 1 -2.63 12.90 -19.27
C MET A 1 -3.70 11.79 -19.29
N ARG A 2 -3.92 11.11 -20.43
CA ARG A 2 -4.90 10.00 -20.53
C ARG A 2 -4.58 8.84 -19.57
N ALA A 3 -3.31 8.44 -19.46
CA ALA A 3 -2.89 7.37 -18.57
C ALA A 3 -3.26 7.69 -17.11
N PHE A 4 -2.95 8.90 -16.63
CA PHE A 4 -3.31 9.31 -15.28
C PHE A 4 -4.83 9.21 -15.03
N LEU A 5 -5.64 9.67 -15.97
CA LEU A 5 -7.11 9.57 -15.86
C LEU A 5 -7.60 8.13 -15.82
N TRP A 6 -6.97 7.21 -16.55
CA TRP A 6 -7.28 5.78 -16.46
C TRP A 6 -7.01 5.20 -15.07
N PHE A 7 -5.87 5.57 -14.45
CA PHE A 7 -5.55 5.13 -13.10
C PHE A 7 -6.48 5.76 -12.06
N MET A 8 -6.83 7.04 -12.22
CA MET A 8 -7.84 7.69 -11.36
C MET A 8 -9.21 7.02 -11.48
N GLY A 9 -9.66 6.75 -12.71
CA GLY A 9 -10.89 6.01 -12.95
C GLY A 9 -10.88 4.62 -12.32
N LEU A 10 -9.73 3.93 -12.34
CA LEU A 10 -9.56 2.64 -11.68
C LEU A 10 -9.71 2.75 -10.14
N PHE A 11 -9.15 3.79 -9.52
CA PHE A 11 -9.34 4.01 -8.08
C PHE A 11 -10.81 4.26 -7.74
N VAL A 12 -11.47 5.14 -8.49
CA VAL A 12 -12.90 5.43 -8.29
C VAL A 12 -13.74 4.15 -8.48
N ALA A 13 -13.47 3.38 -9.54
CA ALA A 13 -14.16 2.12 -9.78
C ALA A 13 -13.91 1.09 -8.65
N GLY A 14 -12.67 0.98 -8.17
CA GLY A 14 -12.33 0.11 -7.04
C GLY A 14 -13.07 0.48 -5.75
N PHE A 15 -13.14 1.77 -5.43
CA PHE A 15 -13.94 2.26 -4.30
C PHE A 15 -15.44 2.02 -4.49
N ALA A 16 -15.96 2.22 -5.70
CA ALA A 16 -17.36 1.94 -6.01
C ALA A 16 -17.68 0.45 -5.83
N VAL A 17 -16.84 -0.45 -6.35
CA VAL A 17 -17.00 -1.90 -6.15
C VAL A 17 -16.92 -2.27 -4.68
N MET A 18 -15.98 -1.71 -3.94
CA MET A 18 -15.88 -1.91 -2.49
C MET A 18 -17.18 -1.45 -1.79
N ALA A 19 -17.69 -0.27 -2.09
CA ALA A 19 -18.88 0.26 -1.47
C ALA A 19 -20.14 -0.58 -1.79
N LEU A 20 -20.25 -1.09 -3.01
CA LEU A 20 -21.37 -1.91 -3.44
C LEU A 20 -21.34 -3.33 -2.88
N LEU A 21 -20.15 -3.94 -2.79
CA LEU A 21 -20.03 -5.36 -2.46
C LEU A 21 -19.69 -5.63 -0.98
N ALA A 22 -19.15 -4.64 -0.25
CA ALA A 22 -18.67 -4.91 1.11
C ALA A 22 -19.79 -5.28 2.08
N TRP A 23 -20.93 -4.60 2.00
CA TRP A 23 -22.05 -4.88 2.89
C TRP A 23 -22.76 -6.22 2.58
N PRO A 24 -23.18 -6.50 1.34
CA PRO A 24 -23.76 -7.81 1.02
C PRO A 24 -22.81 -8.99 1.32
N ALA A 25 -21.52 -8.83 1.03
CA ALA A 25 -20.53 -9.85 1.35
C ALA A 25 -20.39 -10.06 2.86
N TYR A 26 -20.45 -8.99 3.65
CA TYR A 26 -20.39 -9.06 5.10
C TYR A 26 -21.64 -9.77 5.68
N GLU A 27 -22.84 -9.41 5.23
CA GLU A 27 -24.07 -10.09 5.67
C GLU A 27 -24.05 -11.58 5.38
N TRP A 28 -23.50 -11.97 4.23
CA TRP A 28 -23.41 -13.38 3.84
C TRP A 28 -22.33 -14.14 4.62
N LEU A 29 -21.19 -13.52 4.93
CA LEU A 29 -20.04 -14.19 5.57
C LEU A 29 -20.10 -14.18 7.11
N SER A 30 -20.61 -13.12 7.71
CA SER A 30 -20.57 -12.92 9.16
C SER A 30 -21.30 -14.00 9.99
N PRO A 31 -22.36 -14.70 9.52
CA PRO A 31 -22.96 -15.81 10.23
C PRO A 31 -22.08 -17.07 10.26
N HIS A 32 -21.11 -17.17 9.34
CA HIS A 32 -20.27 -18.37 9.17
C HIS A 32 -18.83 -18.17 9.61
N LEU A 33 -18.36 -16.92 9.64
CA LEU A 33 -16.96 -16.57 9.91
C LEU A 33 -16.89 -15.34 10.82
N ASP A 34 -15.95 -15.35 11.78
CA ASP A 34 -15.63 -14.17 12.59
C ASP A 34 -14.84 -13.15 11.76
N VAL A 35 -15.54 -12.41 10.90
CA VAL A 35 -14.96 -11.37 10.06
C VAL A 35 -15.41 -9.99 10.52
N LYS A 36 -14.48 -9.04 10.57
CA LYS A 36 -14.80 -7.64 10.84
C LYS A 36 -15.10 -6.91 9.53
N PHE A 37 -16.19 -6.15 9.48
CA PHE A 37 -16.64 -5.43 8.29
C PHE A 37 -15.52 -4.64 7.60
N HIS A 38 -14.76 -3.82 8.35
CA HIS A 38 -13.70 -2.99 7.78
C HIS A 38 -12.57 -3.83 7.15
N ARG A 39 -12.28 -5.02 7.67
CA ARG A 39 -11.29 -5.93 7.08
C ARG A 39 -11.77 -6.49 5.76
N LEU A 40 -13.01 -6.94 5.72
CA LEU A 40 -13.63 -7.47 4.51
C LEU A 40 -13.72 -6.39 3.42
N ALA A 41 -14.21 -5.20 3.76
CA ALA A 41 -14.29 -4.07 2.84
C ALA A 41 -12.91 -3.74 2.22
N ASN A 42 -11.86 -3.62 3.07
CA ASN A 42 -10.51 -3.38 2.58
C ASN A 42 -10.01 -4.49 1.64
N ARG A 43 -10.32 -5.76 1.92
CA ARG A 43 -9.92 -6.88 1.04
C ARG A 43 -10.65 -6.83 -0.30
N ILE A 44 -11.93 -6.52 -0.32
CA ILE A 44 -12.71 -6.33 -1.56
C ILE A 44 -12.11 -5.18 -2.38
N GLY A 45 -11.83 -4.03 -1.75
CA GLY A 45 -11.19 -2.90 -2.40
C GLY A 45 -9.81 -3.24 -2.99
N GLN A 46 -8.96 -3.90 -2.20
CA GLN A 46 -7.62 -4.33 -2.65
C GLN A 46 -7.69 -5.31 -3.82
N LEU A 47 -8.58 -6.31 -3.77
CA LEU A 47 -8.77 -7.26 -4.87
C LEU A 47 -9.31 -6.59 -6.12
N SER A 48 -10.28 -5.69 -5.99
CA SER A 48 -10.84 -4.93 -7.12
C SER A 48 -9.77 -4.08 -7.81
N LEU A 49 -8.95 -3.39 -7.02
CA LEU A 49 -7.81 -2.63 -7.54
C LEU A 49 -6.79 -3.53 -8.20
N LEU A 50 -6.42 -4.66 -7.60
CA LEU A 50 -5.44 -5.59 -8.17
C LEU A 50 -5.91 -6.14 -9.53
N ILE A 51 -7.17 -6.59 -9.62
CA ILE A 51 -7.76 -7.06 -10.88
C ILE A 51 -7.74 -5.93 -11.91
N GLY A 52 -8.19 -4.74 -11.51
CA GLY A 52 -8.22 -3.58 -12.40
C GLY A 52 -6.84 -3.16 -12.91
N ILE A 53 -5.81 -3.24 -12.04
CA ILE A 53 -4.41 -2.98 -12.42
C ILE A 53 -3.94 -3.96 -13.48
N VAL A 54 -4.19 -5.26 -13.29
CA VAL A 54 -3.79 -6.29 -14.27
C VAL A 54 -4.45 -6.04 -15.62
N LEU A 55 -5.75 -5.72 -15.63
CA LEU A 55 -6.49 -5.42 -16.85
C LEU A 55 -5.98 -4.15 -17.53
N LEU A 56 -5.75 -3.09 -16.74
CA LEU A 56 -5.25 -1.82 -17.26
C LEU A 56 -3.80 -1.92 -17.76
N ALA A 57 -2.94 -2.63 -17.05
CA ALA A 57 -1.56 -2.88 -17.47
C ALA A 57 -1.50 -3.62 -18.81
N ARG A 58 -2.36 -4.63 -19.02
CA ARG A 58 -2.50 -5.32 -20.31
C ARG A 58 -2.97 -4.37 -21.41
N ARG A 59 -4.00 -3.55 -21.13
CA ARG A 59 -4.57 -2.59 -22.09
C ARG A 59 -3.58 -1.51 -22.50
N LEU A 60 -2.71 -1.07 -21.58
CA LEU A 60 -1.72 -0.03 -21.83
C LEU A 60 -0.35 -0.58 -22.28
N ALA A 61 -0.25 -1.87 -22.57
CA ALA A 61 0.99 -2.56 -22.92
C ALA A 61 2.13 -2.32 -21.87
N LEU A 62 1.77 -2.43 -20.60
CA LEU A 62 2.67 -2.27 -19.44
C LEU A 62 2.92 -3.60 -18.70
N ALA A 63 2.45 -4.71 -19.24
CA ALA A 63 2.56 -6.03 -18.59
C ALA A 63 3.95 -6.68 -18.76
N ASP A 64 4.97 -5.90 -19.00
CA ASP A 64 6.36 -6.34 -19.07
C ASP A 64 7.15 -5.94 -17.82
N ARG A 65 8.22 -6.69 -17.53
CA ARG A 65 9.04 -6.48 -16.32
C ARG A 65 9.62 -5.08 -16.21
N ARG A 66 10.03 -4.45 -17.32
CA ARG A 66 10.62 -3.11 -17.31
C ARG A 66 9.57 -2.06 -16.97
N SER A 67 8.40 -2.16 -17.58
CA SER A 67 7.28 -1.24 -17.32
C SER A 67 6.76 -1.33 -15.88
N LEU A 68 6.90 -2.49 -15.25
CA LEU A 68 6.49 -2.72 -13.85
C LEU A 68 7.61 -2.43 -12.83
N GLY A 69 8.77 -1.93 -13.26
CA GLY A 69 9.88 -1.60 -12.36
C GLY A 69 10.88 -2.75 -12.09
N TYR A 70 10.69 -3.92 -12.70
CA TYR A 70 11.54 -5.11 -12.48
C TYR A 70 12.56 -5.36 -13.61
N GLY A 71 12.97 -4.30 -14.30
CA GLY A 71 13.89 -4.37 -15.44
C GLY A 71 15.37 -4.53 -15.08
N LEU A 72 15.74 -4.41 -13.80
CA LEU A 72 17.11 -4.54 -13.34
C LEU A 72 17.58 -5.99 -13.34
N PRO A 73 18.89 -6.26 -13.60
CA PRO A 73 19.51 -7.55 -13.31
C PRO A 73 19.33 -7.93 -11.84
N ARG A 74 19.19 -9.23 -11.54
CA ARG A 74 18.88 -9.72 -10.19
C ARG A 74 19.85 -9.20 -9.12
N SER A 75 21.14 -9.15 -9.41
CA SER A 75 22.16 -8.64 -8.47
C SER A 75 21.95 -7.15 -8.16
N ALA A 76 21.69 -6.34 -9.18
CA ALA A 76 21.42 -4.92 -9.01
C ALA A 76 20.10 -4.71 -8.24
N PHE A 77 19.04 -5.46 -8.58
CA PHE A 77 17.76 -5.39 -7.87
C PHE A 77 17.90 -5.72 -6.37
N LEU A 78 18.61 -6.80 -6.03
CA LEU A 78 18.83 -7.19 -4.64
C LEU A 78 19.68 -6.17 -3.88
N ARG A 79 20.67 -5.56 -4.53
CA ARG A 79 21.47 -4.47 -3.95
C ARG A 79 20.60 -3.24 -3.65
N GLU A 80 19.80 -2.79 -4.60
CA GLU A 80 18.90 -1.65 -4.43
C GLU A 80 17.84 -1.92 -3.32
N LEU A 81 17.30 -3.15 -3.28
CA LEU A 81 16.39 -3.57 -2.22
C LEU A 81 17.06 -3.52 -0.84
N ALA A 82 18.29 -4.05 -0.71
CA ALA A 82 19.03 -4.03 0.55
C ALA A 82 19.36 -2.61 1.00
N ILE A 83 19.80 -1.73 0.07
CA ILE A 83 20.07 -0.31 0.36
C ILE A 83 18.78 0.39 0.80
N GLY A 84 17.68 0.19 0.07
CA GLY A 84 16.39 0.79 0.41
C GLY A 84 15.89 0.35 1.79
N LEU A 85 16.01 -0.93 2.12
CA LEU A 85 15.65 -1.47 3.43
C LEU A 85 16.55 -0.88 4.53
N ALA A 86 17.85 -0.82 4.33
CA ALA A 86 18.79 -0.23 5.29
C ALA A 86 18.50 1.26 5.54
N LEU A 87 18.26 2.03 4.48
CA LEU A 87 17.87 3.44 4.60
C LEU A 87 16.51 3.60 5.29
N GLY A 88 15.53 2.75 4.98
CA GLY A 88 14.22 2.75 5.64
C GLY A 88 14.35 2.50 7.15
N VAL A 89 15.13 1.52 7.55
CA VAL A 89 15.41 1.26 8.98
C VAL A 89 16.18 2.43 9.60
N ALA A 90 17.22 2.93 8.95
CA ALA A 90 18.03 4.04 9.44
C ALA A 90 17.23 5.33 9.63
N THR A 91 16.17 5.54 8.87
CA THR A 91 15.29 6.72 9.03
C THR A 91 14.18 6.48 10.06
N MET A 92 13.57 5.30 10.08
CA MET A 92 12.45 4.99 10.97
C MET A 92 12.87 4.74 12.41
N LEU A 93 14.04 4.12 12.61
CA LEU A 93 14.53 3.79 13.96
C LEU A 93 14.75 5.05 14.84
N PRO A 94 15.45 6.10 14.38
CA PRO A 94 15.55 7.33 15.15
C PRO A 94 14.21 7.98 15.46
N ILE A 95 13.29 8.00 14.50
CA ILE A 95 11.94 8.54 14.72
C ILE A 95 11.22 7.75 15.82
N ALA A 96 11.27 6.43 15.77
CA ALA A 96 10.66 5.58 16.78
C ALA A 96 11.28 5.82 18.17
N LEU A 97 12.62 5.92 18.25
CA LEU A 97 13.34 6.21 19.50
C LEU A 97 12.96 7.59 20.07
N LEU A 98 12.86 8.61 19.23
CA LEU A 98 12.40 9.93 19.65
C LEU A 98 10.95 9.89 20.16
N MET A 99 10.05 9.15 19.50
CA MET A 99 8.68 9.01 19.97
C MET A 99 8.60 8.35 21.36
N PHE A 100 9.44 7.36 21.63
CA PHE A 100 9.56 6.78 22.97
C PHE A 100 10.22 7.74 23.98
N GLY A 101 11.28 8.43 23.58
CA GLY A 101 12.01 9.36 24.44
C GLY A 101 11.20 10.59 24.86
N PHE A 102 10.22 10.99 24.06
CA PHE A 102 9.29 12.09 24.37
C PHE A 102 7.92 11.61 24.90
N ASP A 103 7.78 10.35 25.30
CA ASP A 103 6.54 9.74 25.80
C ASP A 103 5.33 9.87 24.85
N LEU A 104 5.59 10.12 23.55
CA LEU A 104 4.55 10.14 22.51
C LEU A 104 4.05 8.73 22.17
N ARG A 105 4.83 7.71 22.54
CA ARG A 105 4.49 6.29 22.44
C ARG A 105 5.01 5.55 23.67
N THR A 106 4.16 4.73 24.24
CA THR A 106 4.49 3.84 25.35
C THR A 106 4.26 2.38 24.95
N LEU A 107 4.93 1.47 25.64
CA LEU A 107 4.62 0.04 25.50
C LEU A 107 3.23 -0.21 26.09
N ARG A 108 2.47 -1.08 25.43
CA ARG A 108 1.15 -1.48 25.92
C ARG A 108 1.30 -2.17 27.28
N GLU A 109 0.49 -1.80 28.24
CA GLU A 109 0.46 -2.42 29.57
C GLU A 109 0.28 -3.95 29.46
N GLY A 110 1.03 -4.69 30.28
CA GLY A 110 0.98 -6.15 30.32
C GLY A 110 1.76 -6.87 29.20
N ILE A 111 2.46 -6.14 28.33
CA ILE A 111 3.33 -6.77 27.32
C ILE A 111 4.75 -6.83 27.83
N THR A 112 5.28 -8.04 28.01
CA THR A 112 6.70 -8.30 28.18
C THR A 112 7.34 -8.51 26.82
N LEU A 113 8.28 -7.63 26.43
CA LEU A 113 9.08 -7.81 25.22
C LEU A 113 10.12 -8.90 25.47
N ASP A 114 9.77 -10.13 25.16
CA ASP A 114 10.71 -11.24 25.10
C ASP A 114 11.23 -11.46 23.66
N GLY A 115 12.25 -12.29 23.50
CA GLY A 115 12.84 -12.56 22.20
C GLY A 115 11.86 -13.22 21.20
N ALA A 116 10.91 -14.01 21.68
CA ALA A 116 9.93 -14.70 20.83
C ALA A 116 8.89 -13.71 20.30
N LEU A 117 8.38 -12.82 21.14
CA LEU A 117 7.46 -11.76 20.71
C LEU A 117 8.14 -10.81 19.75
N PHE A 118 9.40 -10.39 20.03
CA PHE A 118 10.16 -9.56 19.12
C PHE A 118 10.33 -10.21 17.74
N ALA A 119 10.74 -11.48 17.69
CA ALA A 119 10.90 -12.23 16.44
C ALA A 119 9.57 -12.33 15.65
N LYS A 120 8.47 -12.61 16.35
CA LYS A 120 7.12 -12.66 15.75
C LYS A 120 6.70 -11.32 15.16
N LEU A 121 6.91 -10.23 15.89
CA LEU A 121 6.56 -8.87 15.43
C LEU A 121 7.44 -8.44 14.26
N ALA A 122 8.75 -8.71 14.34
CA ALA A 122 9.70 -8.39 13.27
C ALA A 122 9.39 -9.19 11.99
N ALA A 123 9.15 -10.50 12.09
CA ALA A 123 8.78 -11.33 10.96
C ALA A 123 7.43 -10.90 10.36
N GLY A 124 6.41 -10.67 11.18
CA GLY A 124 5.11 -10.19 10.74
C GLY A 124 5.17 -8.81 10.07
N GLY A 125 5.93 -7.90 10.66
CA GLY A 125 6.17 -6.56 10.10
C GLY A 125 6.91 -6.61 8.76
N LEU A 126 7.96 -7.43 8.67
CA LEU A 126 8.73 -7.62 7.43
C LEU A 126 7.86 -8.21 6.32
N MET A 127 7.13 -9.28 6.60
CA MET A 127 6.23 -9.92 5.62
C MET A 127 5.15 -8.98 5.14
N THR A 128 4.49 -8.27 6.05
CA THR A 128 3.44 -7.30 5.70
C THR A 128 4.04 -6.12 4.92
N GLY A 129 5.17 -5.59 5.38
CA GLY A 129 5.87 -4.49 4.70
C GLY A 129 6.31 -4.85 3.29
N LEU A 130 6.88 -6.04 3.08
CA LEU A 130 7.27 -6.52 1.75
C LEU A 130 6.05 -6.72 0.83
N ALA A 131 4.96 -7.28 1.34
CA ALA A 131 3.74 -7.48 0.55
C ALA A 131 3.12 -6.14 0.13
N VAL A 132 3.01 -5.18 1.05
CA VAL A 132 2.49 -3.83 0.76
C VAL A 132 3.42 -3.10 -0.21
N ALA A 133 4.74 -3.10 0.06
CA ALA A 133 5.72 -2.47 -0.81
C ALA A 133 5.67 -3.06 -2.23
N PHE A 134 5.57 -4.39 -2.38
CA PHE A 134 5.45 -5.03 -3.69
C PHE A 134 4.23 -4.53 -4.45
N ILE A 135 3.07 -4.43 -3.81
CA ILE A 135 1.83 -3.96 -4.45
C ILE A 135 1.96 -2.47 -4.84
N GLU A 136 2.39 -1.63 -3.89
CA GLU A 136 2.49 -0.20 -4.10
C GLU A 136 3.56 0.18 -5.13
N GLU A 137 4.75 -0.41 -5.04
CA GLU A 137 5.83 -0.16 -6.00
C GLU A 137 5.47 -0.63 -7.41
N THR A 138 4.87 -1.82 -7.54
CA THR A 138 4.44 -2.34 -8.86
C THR A 138 3.38 -1.44 -9.49
N PHE A 139 2.44 -0.98 -8.68
CA PHE A 139 1.32 -0.17 -9.16
C PHE A 139 1.72 1.29 -9.39
N LEU A 140 2.19 1.97 -8.35
CA LEU A 140 2.41 3.42 -8.41
C LEU A 140 3.69 3.76 -9.16
N ARG A 141 4.81 3.12 -8.81
CA ARG A 141 6.12 3.43 -9.39
C ARG A 141 6.44 2.61 -10.63
N GLY A 142 5.88 1.43 -10.75
CA GLY A 142 5.94 0.64 -11.97
C GLY A 142 4.92 1.12 -13.01
N ALA A 143 3.71 0.56 -12.98
CA ALA A 143 2.71 0.73 -14.04
C ALA A 143 2.28 2.19 -14.23
N MET A 144 1.84 2.87 -13.17
CA MET A 144 1.29 4.23 -13.29
C MET A 144 2.36 5.24 -13.67
N HIS A 145 3.51 5.23 -12.99
CA HIS A 145 4.63 6.11 -13.32
C HIS A 145 5.08 5.91 -14.77
N THR A 146 5.28 4.65 -15.20
CA THR A 146 5.72 4.35 -16.58
C THR A 146 4.71 4.82 -17.61
N ALA A 147 3.40 4.63 -17.36
CA ALA A 147 2.35 5.09 -18.25
C ALA A 147 2.34 6.62 -18.41
N ILE A 148 2.41 7.35 -17.30
CA ILE A 148 2.43 8.80 -17.30
C ILE A 148 3.74 9.33 -17.92
N ALA A 149 4.88 8.71 -17.61
CA ALA A 149 6.18 9.10 -18.14
C ALA A 149 6.26 8.96 -19.65
N ARG A 150 5.65 7.92 -20.24
CA ARG A 150 5.55 7.73 -21.68
C ARG A 150 4.73 8.83 -22.37
N GLU A 151 3.69 9.35 -21.71
CA GLU A 151 2.84 10.40 -22.29
C GLU A 151 3.34 11.82 -22.01
N SER A 152 3.89 12.07 -20.83
CA SER A 152 4.04 13.45 -20.31
C SER A 152 5.41 13.70 -19.66
N GLY A 153 6.31 12.74 -19.73
CA GLY A 153 7.66 12.84 -19.20
C GLY A 153 7.79 12.49 -17.71
N HIS A 154 9.02 12.19 -17.28
CA HIS A 154 9.33 11.69 -15.94
C HIS A 154 9.02 12.68 -14.81
N ARG A 155 9.26 13.99 -15.02
CA ARG A 155 9.01 15.00 -13.98
C ARG A 155 7.54 15.03 -13.56
N LEU A 156 6.64 15.04 -14.55
CA LEU A 156 5.20 15.04 -14.27
C LEU A 156 4.75 13.70 -13.69
N ALA A 157 5.31 12.59 -14.16
CA ALA A 157 5.04 11.27 -13.60
C ALA A 157 5.39 11.20 -12.11
N ILE A 158 6.56 11.68 -11.70
CA ILE A 158 6.98 11.74 -10.29
C ILE A 158 6.01 12.60 -9.48
N ALA A 159 5.69 13.81 -9.94
CA ALA A 159 4.81 14.72 -9.23
C ALA A 159 3.40 14.12 -9.01
N LEU A 160 2.80 13.58 -10.07
CA LEU A 160 1.45 13.01 -10.00
C LEU A 160 1.40 11.72 -9.18
N THR A 161 2.40 10.83 -9.29
CA THR A 161 2.45 9.61 -8.48
C THR A 161 2.68 9.93 -7.00
N ALA A 162 3.56 10.88 -6.68
CA ALA A 162 3.80 11.31 -5.30
C ALA A 162 2.57 11.98 -4.69
N LEU A 163 1.89 12.85 -5.45
CA LEU A 163 0.66 13.50 -5.00
C LEU A 163 -0.44 12.48 -4.69
N LEU A 164 -0.66 11.52 -5.61
CA LEU A 164 -1.66 10.48 -5.41
C LEU A 164 -1.31 9.58 -4.23
N TYR A 165 -0.04 9.15 -4.12
CA TYR A 165 0.44 8.36 -3.00
C TYR A 165 0.15 9.06 -1.66
N SER A 166 0.49 10.33 -1.55
CA SER A 166 0.21 11.14 -0.37
C SER A 166 -1.29 11.24 -0.09
N ALA A 167 -2.10 11.56 -1.11
CA ALA A 167 -3.55 11.69 -0.96
C ALA A 167 -4.20 10.40 -0.45
N VAL A 168 -3.85 9.25 -1.01
CA VAL A 168 -4.40 7.95 -0.59
C VAL A 168 -4.01 7.61 0.85
N HIS A 169 -2.82 8.01 1.30
CA HIS A 169 -2.36 7.76 2.67
C HIS A 169 -3.02 8.67 3.72
N PHE A 170 -3.52 9.84 3.32
CA PHE A 170 -4.24 10.74 4.21
C PHE A 170 -5.75 10.46 4.24
N VAL A 171 -6.33 9.90 3.17
CA VAL A 171 -7.75 9.55 3.10
C VAL A 171 -8.05 8.35 4.02
N GLY A 172 -9.03 8.48 4.90
CA GLY A 172 -9.52 7.39 5.76
C GLY A 172 -8.79 7.24 7.10
N ARG A 173 -7.86 8.13 7.47
CA ARG A 173 -7.20 8.10 8.78
C ARG A 173 -7.93 8.87 9.88
N HIS A 174 -8.94 9.67 9.57
CA HIS A 174 -9.75 10.34 10.58
C HIS A 174 -10.74 9.34 11.20
N ARG A 175 -10.37 8.80 12.36
CA ARG A 175 -11.35 8.27 13.31
C ARG A 175 -11.86 9.49 14.09
N ILE A 176 -12.98 10.05 13.69
CA ILE A 176 -13.74 10.91 14.59
C ILE A 176 -14.33 9.95 15.63
N PRO A 177 -14.00 10.09 16.93
CA PRO A 177 -14.64 9.30 17.97
C PRO A 177 -16.15 9.54 17.85
N VAL A 178 -16.93 8.46 17.81
CA VAL A 178 -18.42 8.55 17.71
C VAL A 178 -19.01 9.31 18.91
N GLU A 179 -18.24 9.44 19.99
CA GLU A 179 -18.57 10.16 21.21
C GLU A 179 -18.52 11.70 21.06
N GLU A 180 -17.99 12.22 19.93
CA GLU A 180 -17.93 13.65 19.64
C GLU A 180 -18.94 14.08 18.55
N LEU A 181 -19.80 13.18 18.09
CA LEU A 181 -20.93 13.44 17.19
C LEU A 181 -22.23 13.47 17.97
#